data_c2bb1f43e6a4355dcec52960bbb27305
#
_entry.id   c2bb1f43e6a4355dcec52960bbb27305
#
_cell.length_a   1.000
_cell.length_b   1.000
_cell.length_c   1.000
_cell.angle_alpha   90.00
_cell.angle_beta   90.00
_cell.angle_gamma   90.00
#
_symmetry.space_group_name_H-M   'P 1'
#
loop_
_entity.id
_entity.type
_entity.pdbx_description
1 polymer ?
#
loop_
_entity_poly.entity_id
_entity_poly.type
_entity_poly.pdbx_seq_one_letter_code
_entity_poly.pdbx_strand_id
1 'polypeptide(L)'
;AILVHSRSAEEAFVEQGFGTHRREIMYNDFVFIGPAADPAHIADAPSSQSVLTRIFEAKSPFVSRGDDSGTHKKERALWEMASLDPTLPGNWYKAVGSGMGASLNTASAMGAYIMADRASWLNFANKGGLELLFSGDPALFNQYAYIPVNPRRHSHVKARLAMRLEAWLTSPRAAQLIDGYTIEGEPLFTFNATP
;
A
#
# COMPACT_ATOMS: atom_id res chain seq x y z
N ALA A 1 15.82 14.32 -3.32
CA ALA A 1 15.37 13.32 -2.38
C ALA A 1 14.15 12.61 -2.95
N ILE A 2 13.85 11.42 -2.42
CA ILE A 2 12.65 10.66 -2.72
C ILE A 2 11.94 10.31 -1.41
N LEU A 3 10.61 10.24 -1.44
CA LEU A 3 9.76 9.71 -0.37
C LEU A 3 8.98 8.53 -0.99
N VAL A 4 9.26 7.34 -0.51
CA VAL A 4 8.90 6.07 -1.17
C VAL A 4 8.49 5.02 -0.13
N HIS A 5 7.92 3.89 -0.57
CA HIS A 5 7.38 2.85 0.31
C HIS A 5 7.58 1.42 -0.25
N SER A 6 8.78 1.15 -0.76
CA SER A 6 9.17 -0.21 -1.22
C SER A 6 10.53 -0.57 -0.65
N ARG A 7 10.54 -1.14 0.56
CA ARG A 7 11.75 -1.35 1.37
C ARG A 7 12.90 -2.00 0.61
N SER A 8 12.65 -3.09 -0.09
CA SER A 8 13.70 -3.80 -0.85
C SER A 8 14.32 -2.94 -1.96
N ALA A 9 13.49 -2.16 -2.68
CA ALA A 9 13.99 -1.24 -3.71
C ALA A 9 14.74 -0.04 -3.09
N GLU A 10 14.31 0.43 -1.92
CA GLU A 10 14.94 1.51 -1.16
C GLU A 10 16.33 1.09 -0.65
N GLU A 11 16.44 -0.10 -0.07
CA GLU A 11 17.69 -0.67 0.40
C GLU A 11 18.67 -0.86 -0.77
N ALA A 12 18.22 -1.43 -1.89
CA ALA A 12 19.03 -1.56 -3.09
C ALA A 12 19.49 -0.20 -3.66
N PHE A 13 18.63 0.82 -3.63
CA PHE A 13 18.97 2.17 -4.07
C PHE A 13 20.07 2.81 -3.22
N VAL A 14 20.05 2.59 -1.90
CA VAL A 14 21.08 3.07 -0.98
C VAL A 14 22.37 2.24 -1.13
N GLU A 15 22.28 0.92 -1.20
CA GLU A 15 23.40 0.00 -1.37
C GLU A 15 24.20 0.27 -2.66
N GLN A 16 23.49 0.55 -3.75
CA GLN A 16 24.09 0.94 -5.02
C GLN A 16 24.66 2.38 -5.00
N GLY A 17 24.52 3.10 -3.89
CA GLY A 17 25.08 4.44 -3.69
C GLY A 17 24.32 5.55 -4.41
N PHE A 18 23.09 5.32 -4.88
CA PHE A 18 22.22 6.37 -5.44
C PHE A 18 21.58 7.23 -4.33
N GLY A 19 21.26 6.65 -3.19
CA GLY A 19 20.86 7.32 -1.96
C GLY A 19 21.99 7.40 -0.95
N THR A 20 21.89 8.30 0.02
CA THR A 20 22.89 8.41 1.12
C THR A 20 22.52 7.51 2.30
N HIS A 21 21.27 7.45 2.67
CA HIS A 21 20.70 6.66 3.76
C HIS A 21 19.18 6.58 3.60
N ARG A 22 18.55 5.70 4.37
CA ARG A 22 17.11 5.51 4.47
C ARG A 22 16.62 5.96 5.83
N ARG A 23 15.58 6.81 5.87
CA ARG A 23 14.93 7.28 7.09
C ARG A 23 13.43 6.97 7.05
N GLU A 24 12.94 6.18 7.99
CA GLU A 24 11.50 5.98 8.16
C GLU A 24 10.85 7.26 8.65
N ILE A 25 9.67 7.59 8.11
CA ILE A 25 8.96 8.84 8.42
C ILE A 25 7.56 8.55 8.97
N MET A 26 6.80 7.74 8.28
CA MET A 26 5.41 7.43 8.61
C MET A 26 5.00 6.12 7.97
N TYR A 27 3.91 5.55 8.42
CA TYR A 27 3.30 4.39 7.81
C TYR A 27 1.80 4.54 7.67
N ASN A 28 1.22 3.78 6.74
CA ASN A 28 -0.19 3.43 6.66
C ASN A 28 -0.32 1.92 6.46
N ASP A 29 -1.50 1.46 6.10
CA ASP A 29 -1.74 0.06 5.79
C ASP A 29 -2.44 -0.11 4.44
N PHE A 30 -2.32 -1.33 3.93
CA PHE A 30 -3.22 -1.85 2.91
C PHE A 30 -4.44 -2.49 3.59
N VAL A 31 -5.54 -2.53 2.87
CA VAL A 31 -6.79 -3.11 3.34
C VAL A 31 -7.39 -4.01 2.26
N PHE A 32 -8.15 -5.02 2.66
CA PHE A 32 -8.98 -5.79 1.74
C PHE A 32 -10.41 -5.29 1.80
N ILE A 33 -10.93 -5.01 0.62
CA ILE A 33 -12.26 -4.49 0.35
C ILE A 33 -13.01 -5.55 -0.45
N GLY A 34 -14.29 -5.67 -0.22
CA GLY A 34 -15.12 -6.62 -0.95
C GLY A 34 -16.60 -6.32 -0.80
N PRO A 35 -17.47 -7.12 -1.44
CA PRO A 35 -18.91 -6.95 -1.30
C PRO A 35 -19.34 -7.14 0.16
N ALA A 36 -20.32 -6.35 0.63
CA ALA A 36 -20.84 -6.41 2.01
C ALA A 36 -21.36 -7.81 2.41
N ALA A 37 -21.79 -8.61 1.44
CA ALA A 37 -22.23 -9.99 1.68
C ALA A 37 -21.08 -10.97 2.00
N ASP A 38 -19.85 -10.57 1.76
CA ASP A 38 -18.60 -11.31 2.02
C ASP A 38 -18.68 -12.83 1.71
N PRO A 39 -18.93 -13.23 0.44
CA PRO A 39 -19.14 -14.64 0.10
C PRO A 39 -17.91 -15.53 0.33
N ALA A 40 -16.71 -14.96 0.44
CA ALA A 40 -15.49 -15.69 0.80
C ALA A 40 -15.18 -15.65 2.30
N HIS A 41 -16.01 -14.98 3.12
CA HIS A 41 -15.87 -14.88 4.58
C HIS A 41 -14.50 -14.35 5.02
N ILE A 42 -14.01 -13.29 4.38
CA ILE A 42 -12.69 -12.73 4.69
C ILE A 42 -12.67 -11.81 5.92
N ALA A 43 -13.83 -11.32 6.36
CA ALA A 43 -13.91 -10.37 7.46
C ALA A 43 -13.43 -10.97 8.80
N ASP A 44 -13.57 -12.26 9.02
CA ASP A 44 -13.11 -12.98 10.19
C ASP A 44 -11.81 -13.78 9.98
N ALA A 45 -11.10 -13.52 8.88
CA ALA A 45 -9.85 -14.20 8.58
C ALA A 45 -8.75 -13.82 9.62
N PRO A 46 -7.93 -14.78 10.07
CA PRO A 46 -6.89 -14.50 11.06
C PRO A 46 -5.65 -13.80 10.48
N SER A 47 -5.48 -13.77 9.17
CA SER A 47 -4.31 -13.21 8.48
C SER A 47 -4.61 -12.88 7.02
N SER A 48 -3.76 -12.06 6.42
CA SER A 48 -3.82 -11.73 4.98
C SER A 48 -3.67 -12.96 4.09
N GLN A 49 -2.84 -13.93 4.48
CA GLN A 49 -2.73 -15.21 3.76
C GLN A 49 -4.06 -15.97 3.79
N SER A 50 -4.73 -16.00 4.96
CA SER A 50 -6.04 -16.64 5.09
C SER A 50 -7.11 -15.91 4.25
N VAL A 51 -7.09 -14.57 4.18
CA VAL A 51 -7.95 -13.78 3.29
C VAL A 51 -7.79 -14.25 1.85
N LEU A 52 -6.56 -14.29 1.36
CA LEU A 52 -6.26 -14.68 -0.03
C LEU A 52 -6.59 -16.16 -0.29
N THR A 53 -6.34 -17.05 0.67
CA THR A 53 -6.71 -18.46 0.56
C THR A 53 -8.22 -18.64 0.41
N ARG A 54 -9.00 -17.97 1.23
CA ARG A 54 -10.48 -18.02 1.17
C ARG A 54 -11.02 -17.49 -0.16
N ILE A 55 -10.50 -16.37 -0.65
CA ILE A 55 -10.87 -15.83 -1.97
C ILE A 55 -10.52 -16.82 -3.08
N PHE A 56 -9.31 -17.41 -3.02
CA PHE A 56 -8.82 -18.37 -4.00
C PHE A 56 -9.66 -19.64 -4.03
N GLU A 57 -9.97 -20.24 -2.88
CA GLU A 57 -10.77 -21.46 -2.77
C GLU A 57 -12.21 -21.25 -3.23
N ALA A 58 -12.81 -20.11 -2.85
CA ALA A 58 -14.16 -19.74 -3.26
C ALA A 58 -14.24 -19.31 -4.73
N LYS A 59 -13.08 -19.11 -5.42
CA LYS A 59 -13.03 -18.49 -6.77
C LYS A 59 -13.85 -17.21 -6.85
N SER A 60 -13.88 -16.46 -5.76
CA SER A 60 -14.63 -15.21 -5.68
C SER A 60 -13.94 -14.14 -6.56
N PRO A 61 -14.70 -13.28 -7.26
CA PRO A 61 -14.12 -12.26 -8.10
C PRO A 61 -13.11 -11.39 -7.35
N PHE A 62 -11.90 -11.27 -7.89
CA PHE A 62 -10.83 -10.43 -7.35
C PHE A 62 -10.26 -9.52 -8.44
N VAL A 63 -10.12 -8.25 -8.11
CA VAL A 63 -9.54 -7.24 -9.00
C VAL A 63 -8.14 -6.90 -8.53
N SER A 64 -7.17 -7.08 -9.42
CA SER A 64 -5.79 -6.64 -9.25
C SER A 64 -5.52 -5.38 -10.06
N ARG A 65 -4.66 -4.51 -9.56
CA ARG A 65 -4.18 -3.37 -10.35
C ARG A 65 -3.45 -3.80 -11.62
N GLY A 66 -2.59 -4.80 -11.54
CA GLY A 66 -1.87 -5.35 -12.69
C GLY A 66 -0.93 -4.36 -13.41
N ASP A 67 -0.50 -3.26 -12.75
CA ASP A 67 0.21 -2.11 -13.34
C ASP A 67 1.67 -1.95 -12.85
N ASP A 68 2.21 -2.97 -12.19
CA ASP A 68 3.56 -2.97 -11.57
C ASP A 68 3.81 -1.89 -10.51
N SER A 69 2.76 -1.26 -9.99
CA SER A 69 2.83 -0.30 -8.87
C SER A 69 3.23 -0.95 -7.54
N GLY A 70 3.51 -0.13 -6.53
CA GLY A 70 3.78 -0.60 -5.16
C GLY A 70 2.65 -1.47 -4.59
N THR A 71 1.38 -1.08 -4.83
CA THR A 71 0.21 -1.89 -4.43
C THR A 71 0.17 -3.24 -5.14
N HIS A 72 0.41 -3.28 -6.46
CA HIS A 72 0.44 -4.52 -7.21
C HIS A 72 1.60 -5.44 -6.77
N LYS A 73 2.78 -4.88 -6.53
CA LYS A 73 3.93 -5.63 -5.99
C LYS A 73 3.63 -6.22 -4.62
N LYS A 74 2.97 -5.45 -3.76
CA LYS A 74 2.54 -5.91 -2.43
C LYS A 74 1.51 -7.03 -2.53
N GLU A 75 0.51 -6.87 -3.38
CA GLU A 75 -0.51 -7.90 -3.64
C GLU A 75 0.14 -9.22 -4.09
N ARG A 76 1.03 -9.15 -5.09
CA ARG A 76 1.75 -10.33 -5.56
C ARG A 76 2.59 -11.02 -4.48
N ALA A 77 3.31 -10.24 -3.67
CA ALA A 77 4.07 -10.78 -2.55
C ALA A 77 3.17 -11.50 -1.52
N LEU A 78 1.95 -10.99 -1.28
CA LEU A 78 1.00 -11.65 -0.39
C LEU A 78 0.46 -12.97 -0.97
N TRP A 79 0.18 -13.03 -2.30
CA TRP A 79 -0.18 -14.27 -2.98
C TRP A 79 0.95 -15.31 -2.90
N GLU A 80 2.19 -14.88 -3.12
CA GLU A 80 3.38 -15.74 -2.99
C GLU A 80 3.55 -16.25 -1.54
N MET A 81 3.39 -15.38 -0.54
CA MET A 81 3.41 -15.78 0.88
C MET A 81 2.33 -16.81 1.23
N ALA A 82 1.17 -16.75 0.58
CA ALA A 82 0.11 -17.73 0.70
C ALA A 82 0.40 -19.02 -0.12
N SER A 83 1.50 -19.06 -0.89
CA SER A 83 1.83 -20.16 -1.83
C SER A 83 0.73 -20.39 -2.88
N LEU A 84 0.08 -19.33 -3.33
CA LEU A 84 -1.01 -19.35 -4.30
C LEU A 84 -0.64 -18.56 -5.56
N ASP A 85 -1.02 -19.10 -6.72
CA ASP A 85 -0.94 -18.39 -8.00
C ASP A 85 -2.35 -18.02 -8.47
N PRO A 86 -2.77 -16.74 -8.33
CA PRO A 86 -4.10 -16.31 -8.73
C PRO A 86 -4.30 -16.28 -10.25
N THR A 87 -3.21 -16.36 -11.03
CA THR A 87 -3.25 -16.33 -12.50
C THR A 87 -3.59 -17.67 -13.13
N LEU A 88 -3.66 -18.75 -12.33
CA LEU A 88 -4.10 -20.06 -12.79
C LEU A 88 -5.51 -20.00 -13.39
N PRO A 89 -5.86 -20.90 -14.33
CA PRO A 89 -7.08 -20.81 -15.13
C PRO A 89 -8.34 -20.56 -14.30
N GLY A 90 -9.06 -19.50 -14.65
CA GLY A 90 -10.32 -19.09 -14.03
C GLY A 90 -10.57 -17.59 -14.27
N ASN A 91 -11.83 -17.21 -14.46
CA ASN A 91 -12.21 -15.82 -14.74
C ASN A 91 -12.42 -14.97 -13.48
N TRP A 92 -12.04 -15.48 -12.31
CA TRP A 92 -12.25 -14.82 -11.01
C TRP A 92 -11.19 -13.76 -10.69
N TYR A 93 -9.95 -13.92 -11.16
CA TYR A 93 -8.87 -12.94 -10.98
C TYR A 93 -8.73 -12.06 -12.21
N LYS A 94 -8.84 -10.74 -12.04
CA LYS A 94 -8.83 -9.78 -13.13
C LYS A 94 -7.79 -8.68 -12.89
N ALA A 95 -6.70 -8.74 -13.64
CA ALA A 95 -5.73 -7.66 -13.72
C ALA A 95 -6.25 -6.55 -14.66
N VAL A 96 -6.37 -5.33 -14.15
CA VAL A 96 -6.96 -4.18 -14.88
C VAL A 96 -5.91 -3.40 -15.66
N GLY A 97 -4.65 -3.44 -15.24
CA GLY A 97 -3.56 -2.67 -15.86
C GLY A 97 -3.71 -1.16 -15.65
N SER A 98 -4.32 -0.73 -14.54
CA SER A 98 -4.69 0.67 -14.30
C SER A 98 -4.46 1.11 -12.86
N GLY A 99 -4.47 2.44 -12.62
CA GLY A 99 -4.33 3.02 -11.30
C GLY A 99 -5.45 2.66 -10.34
N MET A 100 -5.24 2.94 -9.02
CA MET A 100 -6.10 2.48 -7.93
C MET A 100 -7.58 2.89 -8.10
N GLY A 101 -7.85 4.14 -8.53
CA GLY A 101 -9.22 4.61 -8.74
C GLY A 101 -9.98 3.82 -9.81
N ALA A 102 -9.33 3.49 -10.94
CA ALA A 102 -9.94 2.66 -11.99
C ALA A 102 -10.16 1.22 -11.53
N SER A 103 -9.20 0.67 -10.76
CA SER A 103 -9.31 -0.67 -10.18
C SER A 103 -10.44 -0.76 -9.16
N LEU A 104 -10.61 0.25 -8.29
CA LEU A 104 -11.72 0.34 -7.35
C LEU A 104 -13.07 0.47 -8.05
N ASN A 105 -13.16 1.27 -9.13
CA ASN A 105 -14.38 1.35 -9.95
C ASN A 105 -14.74 0.00 -10.58
N THR A 106 -13.73 -0.73 -11.06
CA THR A 106 -13.95 -2.08 -11.62
C THR A 106 -14.43 -3.05 -10.54
N ALA A 107 -13.79 -3.03 -9.36
CA ALA A 107 -14.21 -3.87 -8.23
C ALA A 107 -15.65 -3.55 -7.78
N SER A 108 -15.99 -2.26 -7.68
CA SER A 108 -17.34 -1.81 -7.34
C SER A 108 -18.39 -2.30 -8.35
N ALA A 109 -18.11 -2.16 -9.64
CA ALA A 109 -19.02 -2.61 -10.70
C ALA A 109 -19.19 -4.15 -10.74
N MET A 110 -18.17 -4.90 -10.34
CA MET A 110 -18.18 -6.37 -10.35
C MET A 110 -18.63 -6.99 -9.01
N GLY A 111 -18.76 -6.22 -7.94
CA GLY A 111 -18.90 -6.77 -6.59
C GLY A 111 -17.70 -7.65 -6.21
N ALA A 112 -16.50 -7.25 -6.59
CA ALA A 112 -15.29 -8.05 -6.45
C ALA A 112 -14.46 -7.64 -5.22
N TYR A 113 -13.65 -8.55 -4.72
CA TYR A 113 -12.61 -8.25 -3.75
C TYR A 113 -11.46 -7.48 -4.42
N ILE A 114 -10.80 -6.64 -3.64
CA ILE A 114 -9.63 -5.86 -4.08
C ILE A 114 -8.77 -5.49 -2.88
N MET A 115 -7.46 -5.43 -3.06
CA MET A 115 -6.54 -4.81 -2.12
C MET A 115 -6.27 -3.35 -2.51
N ALA A 116 -6.36 -2.44 -1.57
CA ALA A 116 -6.05 -1.02 -1.76
C ALA A 116 -5.28 -0.47 -0.57
N ASP A 117 -4.57 0.65 -0.74
CA ASP A 117 -4.16 1.45 0.40
C ASP A 117 -5.39 2.12 1.05
N ARG A 118 -5.38 2.25 2.38
CA ARG A 118 -6.51 2.80 3.15
C ARG A 118 -6.91 4.19 2.68
N ALA A 119 -5.93 5.05 2.35
CA ALA A 119 -6.21 6.42 1.92
C ALA A 119 -6.97 6.47 0.59
N SER A 120 -6.59 5.63 -0.37
CA SER A 120 -7.34 5.50 -1.64
C SER A 120 -8.77 5.02 -1.40
N TRP A 121 -8.98 4.05 -0.51
CA TRP A 121 -10.31 3.57 -0.16
C TRP A 121 -11.17 4.65 0.51
N LEU A 122 -10.63 5.36 1.49
CA LEU A 122 -11.37 6.41 2.20
C LEU A 122 -11.80 7.55 1.26
N ASN A 123 -10.91 7.93 0.32
CA ASN A 123 -11.21 8.95 -0.69
C ASN A 123 -12.11 8.46 -1.85
N PHE A 124 -12.35 7.16 -1.95
CA PHE A 124 -13.11 6.61 -3.06
C PHE A 124 -14.61 6.80 -2.84
N ALA A 125 -15.24 7.59 -3.72
CA ALA A 125 -16.66 7.93 -3.59
C ALA A 125 -17.63 6.88 -4.11
N ASN A 126 -17.25 6.13 -5.16
CA ASN A 126 -18.14 5.16 -5.84
C ASN A 126 -18.06 3.77 -5.18
N LYS A 127 -18.24 3.71 -3.86
CA LYS A 127 -18.11 2.46 -3.08
C LYS A 127 -19.13 1.40 -3.49
N GLY A 128 -20.33 1.82 -3.93
CA GLY A 128 -21.42 0.90 -4.28
C GLY A 128 -21.77 -0.01 -3.10
N GLY A 129 -21.75 -1.31 -3.32
CA GLY A 129 -21.94 -2.33 -2.27
C GLY A 129 -20.63 -2.88 -1.68
N LEU A 130 -19.51 -2.17 -1.85
CA LEU A 130 -18.23 -2.57 -1.28
C LEU A 130 -18.05 -2.00 0.13
N GLU A 131 -17.40 -2.78 0.98
CA GLU A 131 -17.01 -2.42 2.34
C GLU A 131 -15.56 -2.81 2.60
N LEU A 132 -14.91 -2.16 3.58
CA LEU A 132 -13.64 -2.58 4.13
C LEU A 132 -13.91 -3.81 5.00
N LEU A 133 -13.41 -4.96 4.62
CA LEU A 133 -13.67 -6.23 5.29
C LEU A 133 -12.52 -6.71 6.15
N PHE A 134 -11.27 -6.42 5.77
CA PHE A 134 -10.11 -6.89 6.53
C PHE A 134 -8.99 -5.86 6.54
N SER A 135 -8.37 -5.68 7.72
CA SER A 135 -7.22 -4.79 7.95
C SER A 135 -6.46 -5.18 9.23
N GLY A 136 -5.35 -4.49 9.52
CA GLY A 136 -4.63 -4.62 10.79
C GLY A 136 -3.63 -5.77 10.86
N ASP A 137 -3.49 -6.57 9.82
CA ASP A 137 -2.44 -7.60 9.75
C ASP A 137 -1.06 -6.94 9.55
N PRO A 138 -0.02 -7.33 10.29
CA PRO A 138 1.35 -6.84 10.09
C PRO A 138 1.86 -6.96 8.65
N ALA A 139 1.43 -7.98 7.91
CA ALA A 139 1.77 -8.14 6.50
C ALA A 139 1.19 -7.04 5.60
N LEU A 140 0.18 -6.28 6.05
CA LEU A 140 -0.39 -5.16 5.32
C LEU A 140 0.29 -3.81 5.61
N PHE A 141 1.27 -3.80 6.50
CA PHE A 141 2.02 -2.61 6.86
C PHE A 141 2.73 -1.98 5.66
N ASN A 142 2.64 -0.66 5.55
CA ASN A 142 3.17 0.11 4.42
C ASN A 142 4.02 1.28 4.93
N GLN A 143 5.30 1.04 5.11
CA GLN A 143 6.27 2.01 5.62
C GLN A 143 6.73 2.97 4.54
N TYR A 144 6.62 4.25 4.78
CA TYR A 144 7.19 5.32 3.97
C TYR A 144 8.56 5.73 4.50
N ALA A 145 9.53 5.80 3.59
CA ALA A 145 10.88 6.22 3.91
C ALA A 145 11.33 7.38 3.03
N TYR A 146 12.10 8.27 3.62
CA TYR A 146 12.77 9.38 2.98
C TYR A 146 14.22 9.02 2.67
N ILE A 147 14.67 9.27 1.44
CA ILE A 147 16.04 8.97 1.00
C ILE A 147 16.61 10.19 0.27
N PRO A 148 17.62 10.89 0.83
CA PRO A 148 18.35 11.89 0.13
C PRO A 148 19.15 11.29 -1.03
N VAL A 149 19.04 11.84 -2.22
CA VAL A 149 19.84 11.43 -3.39
C VAL A 149 21.29 11.83 -3.17
N ASN A 150 22.22 10.93 -3.48
CA ASN A 150 23.64 11.07 -3.23
C ASN A 150 24.28 12.19 -4.11
N PRO A 151 24.75 13.31 -3.53
CA PRO A 151 25.32 14.41 -4.28
C PRO A 151 26.68 14.07 -4.92
N ARG A 152 27.37 13.03 -4.45
CA ARG A 152 28.63 12.58 -5.05
C ARG A 152 28.42 11.93 -6.42
N ARG A 153 27.23 11.32 -6.63
CA ARG A 153 26.86 10.73 -7.93
C ARG A 153 26.05 11.68 -8.81
N HIS A 154 25.34 12.62 -8.19
CA HIS A 154 24.40 13.53 -8.86
C HIS A 154 24.66 14.97 -8.39
N SER A 155 25.64 15.64 -8.99
CA SER A 155 26.10 16.96 -8.55
C SER A 155 25.05 18.08 -8.63
N HIS A 156 23.99 17.88 -9.43
CA HIS A 156 22.89 18.84 -9.59
C HIS A 156 21.85 18.81 -8.46
N VAL A 157 21.89 17.81 -7.55
CA VAL A 157 20.89 17.70 -6.48
C VAL A 157 21.09 18.77 -5.41
N LYS A 158 19.98 19.25 -4.87
CA LYS A 158 19.98 20.30 -3.84
C LYS A 158 20.13 19.67 -2.44
N ALA A 159 21.29 19.04 -2.19
CA ALA A 159 21.55 18.25 -0.97
C ALA A 159 21.20 19.01 0.32
N ARG A 160 21.57 20.29 0.45
CA ARG A 160 21.25 21.12 1.63
C ARG A 160 19.75 21.28 1.86
N LEU A 161 18.95 21.40 0.79
CA LEU A 161 17.49 21.47 0.92
C LEU A 161 16.89 20.11 1.29
N ALA A 162 17.44 19.02 0.75
CA ALA A 162 17.03 17.66 1.14
C ALA A 162 17.27 17.42 2.63
N MET A 163 18.44 17.77 3.17
CA MET A 163 18.73 17.68 4.61
C MET A 163 17.77 18.53 5.47
N ARG A 164 17.44 19.74 5.03
CA ARG A 164 16.47 20.61 5.74
C ARG A 164 15.07 20.01 5.73
N LEU A 165 14.65 19.40 4.62
CA LEU A 165 13.36 18.72 4.53
C LEU A 165 13.34 17.46 5.44
N GLU A 166 14.41 16.70 5.45
CA GLU A 166 14.53 15.55 6.37
C GLU A 166 14.40 15.98 7.83
N ALA A 167 15.15 16.99 8.25
CA ALA A 167 15.08 17.53 9.61
C ALA A 167 13.66 18.04 9.97
N TRP A 168 12.93 18.59 9.00
CA TRP A 168 11.54 18.98 9.22
C TRP A 168 10.63 17.75 9.28
N LEU A 169 10.77 16.78 8.38
CA LEU A 169 9.97 15.55 8.35
C LEU A 169 10.11 14.72 9.63
N THR A 170 11.24 14.80 10.33
CA THR A 170 11.50 14.10 11.61
C THR A 170 11.18 14.96 12.84
N SER A 171 10.61 16.15 12.68
CA SER A 171 10.31 17.08 13.76
C SER A 171 8.98 16.78 14.45
N PRO A 172 8.79 17.24 15.71
CA PRO A 172 7.49 17.17 16.40
C PRO A 172 6.36 17.86 15.64
N ARG A 173 6.69 18.90 14.85
CA ARG A 173 5.68 19.58 14.03
C ARG A 173 5.19 18.70 12.89
N ALA A 174 6.09 17.96 12.23
CA ALA A 174 5.69 17.01 11.20
C ALA A 174 4.87 15.86 11.80
N ALA A 175 5.27 15.34 12.98
CA ALA A 175 4.48 14.34 13.71
C ALA A 175 3.03 14.80 13.92
N GLN A 176 2.82 16.00 14.48
CA GLN A 176 1.49 16.55 14.69
C GLN A 176 0.65 16.67 13.41
N LEU A 177 1.29 17.03 12.28
CA LEU A 177 0.59 17.17 11.01
C LEU A 177 0.25 15.82 10.39
N ILE A 178 1.14 14.85 10.50
CA ILE A 178 0.95 13.49 9.97
C ILE A 178 -0.14 12.76 10.77
N ASP A 179 0.00 12.71 12.09
CA ASP A 179 -0.95 12.01 12.97
C ASP A 179 -2.32 12.72 13.03
N GLY A 180 -2.33 14.03 12.83
CA GLY A 180 -3.56 14.83 12.83
C GLY A 180 -4.30 14.86 11.48
N TYR A 181 -3.75 14.29 10.41
CA TYR A 181 -4.42 14.28 9.11
C TYR A 181 -5.40 13.13 9.01
N THR A 182 -6.69 13.47 8.92
CA THR A 182 -7.78 12.49 8.87
C THR A 182 -8.66 12.70 7.65
N ILE A 183 -9.30 11.63 7.18
CA ILE A 183 -10.41 11.65 6.22
C ILE A 183 -11.62 10.99 6.88
N GLU A 184 -12.75 11.69 6.92
CA GLU A 184 -13.98 11.20 7.58
C GLU A 184 -13.75 10.81 9.06
N GLY A 185 -12.76 11.43 9.73
CA GLY A 185 -12.38 11.14 11.11
C GLY A 185 -11.38 10.00 11.28
N GLU A 186 -11.06 9.27 10.21
CA GLU A 186 -10.09 8.17 10.22
C GLU A 186 -8.67 8.68 9.94
N PRO A 187 -7.66 8.33 10.77
CA PRO A 187 -6.27 8.69 10.52
C PRO A 187 -5.73 7.94 9.30
N LEU A 188 -4.98 8.65 8.45
CA LEU A 188 -4.41 8.07 7.24
C LEU A 188 -2.99 7.56 7.41
N PHE A 189 -2.22 8.22 8.25
CA PHE A 189 -0.83 7.90 8.51
C PHE A 189 -0.54 7.97 10.00
N THR A 190 0.45 7.20 10.43
CA THR A 190 1.03 7.28 11.76
C THR A 190 2.51 7.64 11.62
N PHE A 191 2.92 8.68 12.32
CA PHE A 191 4.31 9.09 12.38
C PHE A 191 5.13 8.10 13.19
N ASN A 192 6.30 7.70 12.67
CA ASN A 192 7.23 6.80 13.36
C ASN A 192 8.72 7.13 13.11
N ALA A 193 9.01 8.35 12.65
CA ALA A 193 10.40 8.76 12.50
C ALA A 193 11.09 8.83 13.87
N THR A 194 12.25 8.19 13.97
CA THR A 194 13.15 8.35 15.12
C THR A 194 14.12 9.49 14.84
N PRO A 195 14.49 10.28 15.87
CA PRO A 195 15.45 11.38 15.76
C PRO A 195 16.80 10.97 15.17
#